data_f4bb480b052a985d6d5360f715433bd5
#
_entry.id   f4bb480b052a985d6d5360f715433bd5
#
_cell.length_a   1.000
_cell.length_b   1.000
_cell.length_c   1.000
_cell.angle_alpha   90.00
_cell.angle_beta   90.00
_cell.angle_gamma   90.00
#
_symmetry.space_group_name_H-M   'P 1'
#
loop_
_entity.id
_entity.type
_entity.pdbx_description
1 polymer ?
#
loop_
_entity_poly.entity_id
_entity_poly.type
_entity_poly.pdbx_seq_one_letter_code
_entity_poly.pdbx_strand_id
1 'polypeptide(L)'
;MPSFKETYENIKADWNAGEKNFNIECEMLSEGMQVKCTMGNPAGDPFELLIDAPGGLDGTNEGPSPLLVILSSIGACIIAVTKFWAKIMDIQIEELKVFSRGHINLGAIFGIDDSKLAGYDKLEPVIRIKADASEEKINELMEKVFTHCPVITNFGGASEIKPKVQIR
;
A
#
# COMPACT_ATOMS: atom_id res chain seq x y z
N MET A 1 -14.71 -5.38 19.09
CA MET A 1 -14.36 -5.87 17.74
C MET A 1 -14.01 -7.35 17.83
N PRO A 2 -14.36 -8.20 16.86
CA PRO A 2 -13.98 -9.61 16.86
C PRO A 2 -12.45 -9.75 16.85
N SER A 3 -11.96 -10.84 17.41
CA SER A 3 -10.54 -11.18 17.37
C SER A 3 -10.11 -11.57 15.95
N PHE A 4 -8.80 -11.58 15.70
CA PHE A 4 -8.25 -12.08 14.43
C PHE A 4 -8.76 -13.48 14.09
N LYS A 5 -8.76 -14.39 15.07
CA LYS A 5 -9.19 -15.78 14.87
C LYS A 5 -10.66 -15.87 14.50
N GLU A 6 -11.53 -15.16 15.21
CA GLU A 6 -12.96 -15.12 14.89
C GLU A 6 -13.21 -14.56 13.49
N THR A 7 -12.54 -13.46 13.12
CA THR A 7 -12.65 -12.89 11.77
C THR A 7 -12.22 -13.87 10.70
N TYR A 8 -11.09 -14.55 10.90
CA TYR A 8 -10.57 -15.55 9.94
C TYR A 8 -11.53 -16.72 9.77
N GLU A 9 -12.04 -17.32 10.86
CA GLU A 9 -12.99 -18.44 10.79
C GLU A 9 -14.32 -18.03 10.15
N ASN A 10 -14.80 -16.82 10.42
CA ASN A 10 -16.03 -16.31 9.79
C ASN A 10 -15.87 -16.17 8.27
N ILE A 11 -14.76 -15.59 7.80
CA ILE A 11 -14.50 -15.43 6.35
C ILE A 11 -14.28 -16.80 5.69
N LYS A 12 -13.65 -17.73 6.38
CA LYS A 12 -13.45 -19.11 5.90
C LYS A 12 -14.77 -19.85 5.75
N ALA A 13 -15.73 -19.61 6.63
CA ALA A 13 -17.06 -20.20 6.58
C ALA A 13 -17.97 -19.55 5.52
N ASP A 14 -17.85 -18.25 5.33
CA ASP A 14 -18.59 -17.47 4.34
C ASP A 14 -17.66 -16.44 3.67
N TRP A 15 -17.36 -16.68 2.38
CA TRP A 15 -16.52 -15.79 1.57
C TRP A 15 -17.01 -14.34 1.56
N ASN A 16 -18.35 -14.14 1.50
CA ASN A 16 -18.94 -12.79 1.43
C ASN A 16 -18.75 -11.98 2.71
N ALA A 17 -18.51 -12.63 3.86
CA ALA A 17 -18.16 -11.94 5.10
C ALA A 17 -16.84 -11.15 5.00
N GLY A 18 -16.00 -11.49 4.03
CA GLY A 18 -14.73 -10.81 3.73
C GLY A 18 -14.87 -9.57 2.85
N GLU A 19 -16.03 -9.33 2.23
CA GLU A 19 -16.21 -8.17 1.33
C GLU A 19 -16.14 -6.86 2.10
N LYS A 20 -15.32 -5.93 1.61
CA LYS A 20 -15.15 -4.59 2.19
C LYS A 20 -15.03 -3.53 1.10
N ASN A 21 -15.69 -2.40 1.32
CA ASN A 21 -15.54 -1.20 0.51
C ASN A 21 -14.73 -0.16 1.30
N PHE A 22 -13.75 0.44 0.65
CA PHE A 22 -12.94 1.50 1.21
C PHE A 22 -13.15 2.77 0.39
N ASN A 23 -13.36 3.90 1.08
CA ASN A 23 -13.52 5.21 0.46
C ASN A 23 -12.55 6.19 1.11
N ILE A 24 -11.90 7.00 0.30
CA ILE A 24 -11.00 8.08 0.70
C ILE A 24 -11.42 9.31 -0.07
N GLU A 25 -11.49 10.46 0.61
CA GLU A 25 -11.67 11.77 -0.01
C GLU A 25 -10.31 12.47 -0.07
N CYS A 26 -10.00 13.05 -1.23
CA CYS A 26 -8.81 13.87 -1.42
C CYS A 26 -9.25 15.24 -1.95
N GLU A 27 -8.84 16.29 -1.26
CA GLU A 27 -9.15 17.68 -1.61
C GLU A 27 -7.88 18.49 -1.81
N MET A 28 -7.91 19.37 -2.81
CA MET A 28 -6.84 20.33 -3.08
C MET A 28 -6.83 21.40 -1.99
N LEU A 29 -5.67 21.73 -1.45
CA LEU A 29 -5.47 22.87 -0.58
C LEU A 29 -4.98 24.10 -1.38
N SER A 30 -4.96 25.27 -0.74
CA SER A 30 -4.63 26.54 -1.39
C SER A 30 -3.14 26.77 -1.63
N GLU A 31 -2.28 26.01 -0.96
CA GLU A 31 -0.82 26.22 -1.02
C GLU A 31 -0.13 25.14 -1.87
N GLY A 32 0.68 25.56 -2.82
CA GLY A 32 1.52 24.72 -3.66
C GLY A 32 0.78 23.52 -4.25
N MET A 33 1.35 22.31 -4.06
CA MET A 33 0.80 21.03 -4.51
C MET A 33 0.18 20.22 -3.37
N GLN A 34 -0.26 20.90 -2.30
CA GLN A 34 -0.81 20.25 -1.12
C GLN A 34 -2.18 19.63 -1.38
N VAL A 35 -2.34 18.41 -0.91
CA VAL A 35 -3.59 17.62 -0.95
C VAL A 35 -3.86 17.06 0.44
N LYS A 36 -5.05 17.30 0.98
CA LYS A 36 -5.54 16.67 2.19
C LYS A 36 -6.30 15.40 1.82
N CYS A 37 -5.88 14.27 2.36
CA CYS A 37 -6.58 13.00 2.23
C CYS A 37 -7.27 12.65 3.56
N THR A 38 -8.59 12.41 3.51
CA THR A 38 -9.40 12.02 4.66
C THR A 38 -9.86 10.57 4.49
N MET A 39 -9.49 9.72 5.44
CA MET A 39 -9.75 8.28 5.43
C MET A 39 -10.70 7.91 6.56
N GLY A 40 -11.77 7.16 6.25
CA GLY A 40 -12.73 6.72 7.25
C GLY A 40 -12.08 5.85 8.34
N ASN A 41 -12.42 6.13 9.60
CA ASN A 41 -12.00 5.35 10.75
C ASN A 41 -13.24 4.81 11.48
N PRO A 42 -13.49 3.49 11.44
CA PRO A 42 -14.66 2.88 12.11
C PRO A 42 -14.66 3.03 13.64
N ALA A 43 -13.52 3.38 14.23
CA ALA A 43 -13.34 3.44 15.68
C ALA A 43 -13.37 4.87 16.27
N GLY A 44 -13.46 5.91 15.44
CA GLY A 44 -13.42 7.30 15.91
C GLY A 44 -13.27 8.31 14.79
N ASP A 45 -12.55 9.40 15.05
CA ASP A 45 -12.29 10.46 14.08
C ASP A 45 -11.54 9.91 12.85
N PRO A 46 -11.78 10.48 11.66
CA PRO A 46 -11.11 10.06 10.44
C PRO A 46 -9.58 10.23 10.56
N PHE A 47 -8.84 9.39 9.85
CA PHE A 47 -7.41 9.61 9.67
C PHE A 47 -7.20 10.69 8.61
N GLU A 48 -6.28 11.60 8.86
CA GLU A 48 -5.88 12.63 7.89
C GLU A 48 -4.43 12.45 7.47
N LEU A 49 -4.16 12.65 6.19
CA LEU A 49 -2.82 12.62 5.62
C LEU A 49 -2.64 13.83 4.72
N LEU A 50 -1.66 14.68 5.03
CA LEU A 50 -1.20 15.72 4.13
C LEU A 50 -0.23 15.10 3.12
N ILE A 51 -0.51 15.27 1.84
CA ILE A 51 0.35 14.89 0.73
C ILE A 51 0.81 16.17 0.05
N ASP A 52 2.09 16.24 -0.33
CA ASP A 52 2.66 17.40 -0.99
C ASP A 52 3.76 16.97 -1.98
N ALA A 53 4.31 17.91 -2.71
CA ALA A 53 5.43 17.69 -3.61
C ALA A 53 6.68 18.43 -3.10
N PRO A 54 7.88 18.01 -3.53
CA PRO A 54 9.09 18.79 -3.25
C PRO A 54 9.08 20.12 -4.05
N GLY A 55 9.82 21.13 -3.57
CA GLY A 55 9.87 22.46 -4.17
C GLY A 55 10.23 22.51 -5.66
N GLY A 56 11.01 21.54 -6.15
CA GLY A 56 11.30 21.41 -7.59
C GLY A 56 10.10 20.99 -8.46
N LEU A 57 8.98 20.61 -7.83
CA LEU A 57 7.69 20.29 -8.44
C LEU A 57 6.57 21.24 -7.95
N ASP A 58 6.92 22.45 -7.57
CA ASP A 58 6.02 23.51 -7.08
C ASP A 58 5.31 23.16 -5.74
N GLY A 59 5.86 22.23 -4.97
CA GLY A 59 5.38 21.89 -3.63
C GLY A 59 6.10 22.65 -2.52
N THR A 60 5.58 22.53 -1.30
CA THR A 60 6.16 23.12 -0.08
C THR A 60 6.97 22.11 0.76
N ASN A 61 6.90 20.83 0.38
CA ASN A 61 7.58 19.72 1.05
C ASN A 61 7.14 19.53 2.52
N GLU A 62 5.88 19.84 2.83
CA GLU A 62 5.30 19.65 4.17
C GLU A 62 4.67 18.26 4.38
N GLY A 63 4.54 17.49 3.31
CA GLY A 63 4.05 16.11 3.32
C GLY A 63 4.84 15.21 2.39
N PRO A 64 4.67 13.86 2.51
CA PRO A 64 5.25 12.94 1.56
C PRO A 64 4.60 13.11 0.18
N SER A 65 5.37 12.96 -0.91
CA SER A 65 4.79 12.94 -2.24
C SER A 65 3.91 11.69 -2.46
N PRO A 66 2.94 11.74 -3.41
CA PRO A 66 2.12 10.57 -3.75
C PRO A 66 2.96 9.33 -4.08
N LEU A 67 4.12 9.52 -4.71
CA LEU A 67 5.06 8.45 -5.05
C LEU A 67 5.64 7.77 -3.80
N LEU A 68 6.00 8.56 -2.77
CA LEU A 68 6.48 8.03 -1.48
C LEU A 68 5.35 7.30 -0.74
N VAL A 69 4.11 7.78 -0.82
CA VAL A 69 2.94 7.09 -0.24
C VAL A 69 2.73 5.72 -0.88
N ILE A 70 2.88 5.60 -2.20
CA ILE A 70 2.85 4.30 -2.90
C ILE A 70 3.93 3.36 -2.35
N LEU A 71 5.19 3.79 -2.25
CA LEU A 71 6.28 2.97 -1.70
C LEU A 71 6.02 2.59 -0.23
N SER A 72 5.46 3.50 0.56
CA SER A 72 5.07 3.25 1.95
C SER A 72 3.98 2.18 2.03
N SER A 73 2.97 2.24 1.17
CA SER A 73 1.87 1.27 1.14
C SER A 73 2.34 -0.13 0.77
N ILE A 74 3.30 -0.25 -0.17
CA ILE A 74 3.93 -1.53 -0.52
C ILE A 74 4.60 -2.15 0.72
N GLY A 75 5.47 -1.39 1.38
CA GLY A 75 6.18 -1.87 2.57
C GLY A 75 5.26 -2.22 3.72
N ALA A 76 4.29 -1.35 4.03
CA ALA A 76 3.32 -1.57 5.09
C ALA A 76 2.44 -2.79 4.83
N CYS A 77 1.98 -2.99 3.58
CA CYS A 77 1.15 -4.13 3.22
C CYS A 77 1.93 -5.44 3.32
N ILE A 78 3.17 -5.50 2.84
CA ILE A 78 4.05 -6.68 3.00
C ILE A 78 4.19 -7.03 4.49
N ILE A 79 4.49 -6.06 5.35
CA ILE A 79 4.62 -6.29 6.81
C ILE A 79 3.30 -6.82 7.39
N ALA A 80 2.17 -6.19 7.07
CA ALA A 80 0.88 -6.60 7.61
C ALA A 80 0.50 -8.03 7.19
N VAL A 81 0.66 -8.37 5.90
CA VAL A 81 0.36 -9.69 5.37
C VAL A 81 1.35 -10.74 5.88
N THR A 82 2.63 -10.39 6.08
CA THR A 82 3.61 -11.28 6.71
C THR A 82 3.18 -11.63 8.15
N LYS A 83 2.81 -10.62 8.95
CA LYS A 83 2.31 -10.84 10.33
C LYS A 83 1.03 -11.69 10.35
N PHE A 84 0.17 -11.52 9.37
CA PHE A 84 -1.05 -12.29 9.20
C PHE A 84 -0.74 -13.78 8.95
N TRP A 85 0.05 -14.08 7.92
CA TRP A 85 0.40 -15.45 7.58
C TRP A 85 1.29 -16.13 8.62
N ALA A 86 2.19 -15.40 9.26
CA ALA A 86 2.99 -15.92 10.36
C ALA A 86 2.11 -16.44 11.51
N LYS A 87 1.01 -15.74 11.84
CA LYS A 87 0.03 -16.22 12.82
C LYS A 87 -0.67 -17.52 12.39
N ILE A 88 -1.00 -17.66 11.12
CA ILE A 88 -1.64 -18.87 10.58
C ILE A 88 -0.66 -20.05 10.57
N MET A 89 0.61 -19.78 10.28
CA MET A 89 1.67 -20.79 10.19
C MET A 89 2.38 -21.06 11.52
N ASP A 90 1.94 -20.42 12.61
CA ASP A 90 2.54 -20.49 13.95
C ASP A 90 4.05 -20.17 13.95
N ILE A 91 4.41 -19.08 13.27
CA ILE A 91 5.79 -18.57 13.20
C ILE A 91 5.90 -17.31 14.05
N GLN A 92 6.89 -17.28 14.96
CA GLN A 92 7.21 -16.11 15.77
C GLN A 92 8.20 -15.22 15.02
N ILE A 93 7.79 -14.00 14.66
CA ILE A 93 8.65 -13.00 14.02
C ILE A 93 9.33 -12.18 15.11
N GLU A 94 10.66 -12.14 15.12
CA GLU A 94 11.46 -11.31 16.02
C GLU A 94 11.73 -9.93 15.41
N GLU A 95 12.13 -9.88 14.13
CA GLU A 95 12.35 -8.62 13.39
C GLU A 95 11.79 -8.71 11.98
N LEU A 96 11.18 -7.63 11.52
CA LEU A 96 10.71 -7.49 10.15
C LEU A 96 10.86 -6.05 9.68
N LYS A 97 11.66 -5.85 8.64
CA LYS A 97 11.87 -4.55 7.98
C LYS A 97 11.70 -4.70 6.48
N VAL A 98 11.04 -3.73 5.86
CA VAL A 98 10.89 -3.67 4.40
C VAL A 98 11.42 -2.33 3.92
N PHE A 99 12.33 -2.38 2.94
CA PHE A 99 12.85 -1.22 2.21
C PHE A 99 12.22 -1.24 0.82
N SER A 100 11.25 -0.36 0.58
CA SER A 100 10.64 -0.23 -0.75
C SER A 100 11.46 0.74 -1.59
N ARG A 101 11.91 0.29 -2.76
CA ARG A 101 12.62 1.10 -3.74
C ARG A 101 11.82 1.18 -5.01
N GLY A 102 11.82 2.35 -5.65
CA GLY A 102 11.16 2.55 -6.93
C GLY A 102 12.02 3.45 -7.82
N HIS A 103 12.02 3.16 -9.11
CA HIS A 103 12.61 4.00 -10.15
C HIS A 103 11.51 4.62 -10.99
N ILE A 104 11.64 5.92 -11.30
CA ILE A 104 10.71 6.68 -12.13
C ILE A 104 11.47 7.73 -12.92
N ASN A 105 10.98 8.05 -14.12
CA ASN A 105 11.44 9.19 -14.89
C ASN A 105 10.35 10.29 -14.87
N LEU A 106 10.65 11.44 -14.27
CA LEU A 106 9.71 12.56 -14.18
C LEU A 106 9.33 13.15 -15.54
N GLY A 107 10.16 13.00 -16.57
CA GLY A 107 9.83 13.44 -17.92
C GLY A 107 8.56 12.82 -18.49
N ALA A 108 8.25 11.59 -18.08
CA ALA A 108 7.00 10.94 -18.48
C ALA A 108 5.77 11.56 -17.78
N ILE A 109 5.90 12.02 -16.54
CA ILE A 109 4.83 12.75 -15.82
C ILE A 109 4.53 14.08 -16.51
N PHE A 110 5.55 14.76 -17.02
CA PHE A 110 5.42 16.01 -17.74
C PHE A 110 4.98 15.86 -19.22
N GLY A 111 4.73 14.64 -19.69
CA GLY A 111 4.36 14.37 -21.06
C GLY A 111 5.45 14.74 -22.08
N ILE A 112 6.73 14.71 -21.69
CA ILE A 112 7.86 14.99 -22.60
C ILE A 112 8.04 13.88 -23.62
N ASP A 113 7.71 12.64 -23.25
CA ASP A 113 7.72 11.47 -24.12
C ASP A 113 6.56 10.53 -23.73
N ASP A 114 5.47 10.59 -24.50
CA ASP A 114 4.25 9.79 -24.28
C ASP A 114 4.46 8.29 -24.49
N SER A 115 5.59 7.85 -25.05
CA SER A 115 5.93 6.43 -25.18
C SER A 115 6.44 5.82 -23.87
N LYS A 116 6.73 6.63 -22.86
CA LYS A 116 7.28 6.21 -21.57
C LYS A 116 6.18 6.06 -20.52
N LEU A 117 6.39 5.10 -19.61
CA LEU A 117 5.50 4.90 -18.46
C LEU A 117 5.61 6.08 -17.49
N ALA A 118 4.50 6.74 -17.18
CA ALA A 118 4.41 7.83 -16.19
C ALA A 118 4.29 7.31 -14.74
N GLY A 119 4.78 6.14 -14.46
CA GLY A 119 4.77 5.51 -13.14
C GLY A 119 6.12 4.87 -12.83
N TYR A 120 6.16 4.11 -11.76
CA TYR A 120 7.33 3.30 -11.46
C TYR A 120 7.51 2.22 -12.53
N ASP A 121 8.64 2.25 -13.22
CA ASP A 121 9.05 1.20 -14.16
C ASP A 121 9.75 0.04 -13.45
N LYS A 122 10.21 0.27 -12.22
CA LYS A 122 10.85 -0.73 -11.37
C LYS A 122 10.44 -0.51 -9.91
N LEU A 123 9.95 -1.58 -9.26
CA LEU A 123 9.63 -1.63 -7.84
C LEU A 123 10.37 -2.81 -7.21
N GLU A 124 11.20 -2.52 -6.20
CA GLU A 124 12.05 -3.51 -5.54
C GLU A 124 11.87 -3.43 -4.02
N PRO A 125 10.92 -4.17 -3.43
CA PRO A 125 10.86 -4.35 -1.98
C PRO A 125 12.00 -5.29 -1.53
N VAL A 126 12.82 -4.84 -0.59
CA VAL A 126 13.84 -5.66 0.07
C VAL A 126 13.37 -5.95 1.49
N ILE A 127 13.14 -7.22 1.79
CA ILE A 127 12.62 -7.69 3.08
C ILE A 127 13.76 -8.25 3.92
N ARG A 128 13.86 -7.81 5.16
CA ARG A 128 14.73 -8.40 6.18
C ARG A 128 13.85 -8.97 7.27
N ILE A 129 13.91 -10.28 7.45
CA ILE A 129 13.13 -11.02 8.44
C ILE A 129 14.04 -11.83 9.34
N LYS A 130 13.76 -11.81 10.65
CA LYS A 130 14.28 -12.75 11.64
C LYS A 130 13.09 -13.38 12.34
N ALA A 131 13.04 -14.70 12.36
CA ALA A 131 11.93 -15.46 12.93
C ALA A 131 12.43 -16.79 13.52
N ASP A 132 11.67 -17.36 14.44
CA ASP A 132 11.89 -18.69 15.00
C ASP A 132 11.30 -19.77 14.05
N ALA A 133 11.95 -19.93 12.90
CA ALA A 133 11.57 -20.90 11.88
C ALA A 133 12.76 -21.25 10.97
N SER A 134 12.71 -22.41 10.31
CA SER A 134 13.70 -22.76 9.29
C SER A 134 13.60 -21.86 8.05
N GLU A 135 14.67 -21.82 7.26
CA GLU A 135 14.71 -21.03 6.01
C GLU A 135 13.61 -21.48 5.04
N GLU A 136 13.33 -22.79 4.96
CA GLU A 136 12.26 -23.33 4.11
C GLU A 136 10.89 -22.81 4.53
N LYS A 137 10.61 -22.78 5.85
CA LYS A 137 9.35 -22.22 6.37
C LYS A 137 9.22 -20.71 6.14
N ILE A 138 10.33 -19.97 6.24
CA ILE A 138 10.35 -18.54 5.93
C ILE A 138 10.10 -18.33 4.45
N ASN A 139 10.67 -19.11 3.56
CA ASN A 139 10.42 -19.03 2.13
C ASN A 139 8.95 -19.33 1.79
N GLU A 140 8.36 -20.38 2.39
CA GLU A 140 6.93 -20.68 2.26
C GLU A 140 6.07 -19.51 2.74
N LEU A 141 6.40 -18.92 3.89
CA LEU A 141 5.72 -17.70 4.39
C LEU A 141 5.77 -16.59 3.36
N MET A 142 6.94 -16.30 2.79
CA MET A 142 7.10 -15.22 1.83
C MET A 142 6.37 -15.49 0.50
N GLU A 143 6.28 -16.73 0.04
CA GLU A 143 5.45 -17.10 -1.11
C GLU A 143 3.96 -16.78 -0.85
N LYS A 144 3.44 -17.14 0.35
CA LYS A 144 2.08 -16.77 0.76
C LYS A 144 1.90 -15.26 0.78
N VAL A 145 2.87 -14.51 1.30
CA VAL A 145 2.83 -13.05 1.36
C VAL A 145 2.73 -12.44 -0.03
N PHE A 146 3.58 -12.83 -0.96
CA PHE A 146 3.58 -12.25 -2.32
C PHE A 146 2.33 -12.63 -3.11
N THR A 147 1.81 -13.83 -2.93
CA THR A 147 0.57 -14.28 -3.58
C THR A 147 -0.67 -13.55 -3.07
N HIS A 148 -0.69 -13.19 -1.78
CA HIS A 148 -1.88 -12.66 -1.11
C HIS A 148 -1.74 -11.21 -0.64
N CYS A 149 -0.71 -10.47 -1.05
CA CYS A 149 -0.55 -9.07 -0.73
C CYS A 149 -1.40 -8.20 -1.69
N PRO A 150 -2.48 -7.53 -1.22
CA PRO A 150 -3.37 -6.77 -2.10
C PRO A 150 -2.64 -5.68 -2.89
N VAL A 151 -1.70 -4.99 -2.25
CA VAL A 151 -0.95 -3.90 -2.92
C VAL A 151 -0.07 -4.45 -4.03
N ILE A 152 0.67 -5.55 -3.80
CA ILE A 152 1.50 -6.18 -4.86
C ILE A 152 0.62 -6.67 -6.00
N THR A 153 -0.51 -7.30 -5.70
CA THR A 153 -1.44 -7.81 -6.72
C THR A 153 -1.99 -6.66 -7.59
N ASN A 154 -2.34 -5.51 -6.99
CA ASN A 154 -2.80 -4.35 -7.73
C ASN A 154 -1.72 -3.79 -8.67
N PHE A 155 -0.46 -3.70 -8.26
CA PHE A 155 0.65 -3.30 -9.12
C PHE A 155 0.98 -4.33 -10.22
N GLY A 156 0.59 -5.58 -10.04
CA GLY A 156 0.66 -6.62 -11.08
C GLY A 156 -0.40 -6.50 -12.18
N GLY A 157 -1.22 -5.45 -12.15
CA GLY A 157 -2.22 -5.18 -13.20
C GLY A 157 -3.54 -5.93 -13.02
N ALA A 158 -3.82 -6.47 -11.83
CA ALA A 158 -5.06 -7.22 -11.55
C ALA A 158 -6.31 -6.33 -11.38
N SER A 159 -6.15 -5.00 -11.31
CA SER A 159 -7.25 -4.06 -11.06
C SER A 159 -7.53 -3.16 -12.25
N GLU A 160 -8.80 -3.00 -12.59
CA GLU A 160 -9.26 -2.07 -13.62
C GLU A 160 -9.54 -0.69 -12.97
N ILE A 161 -9.02 0.38 -13.57
CA ILE A 161 -9.27 1.76 -13.14
C ILE A 161 -10.25 2.41 -14.11
N LYS A 162 -11.44 2.81 -13.62
CA LYS A 162 -12.50 3.49 -14.39
C LYS A 162 -12.77 4.89 -13.81
N PRO A 163 -12.08 5.94 -14.25
CA PRO A 163 -12.31 7.28 -13.76
C PRO A 163 -13.68 7.81 -14.18
N LYS A 164 -14.34 8.55 -13.29
CA LYS A 164 -15.55 9.32 -13.57
C LYS A 164 -15.29 10.78 -13.28
N VAL A 165 -15.51 11.64 -14.27
CA VAL A 165 -15.34 13.09 -14.15
C VAL A 165 -16.70 13.75 -14.01
N GLN A 166 -16.87 14.62 -13.01
CA GLN A 166 -18.04 15.48 -12.82
C GLN A 166 -17.57 16.93 -12.84
N ILE A 167 -17.97 17.66 -13.87
CA ILE A 167 -17.69 19.10 -14.00
C ILE A 167 -18.84 19.86 -13.33
N ARG A 168 -18.52 20.77 -12.42
CA ARG A 168 -19.45 21.63 -11.69
C ARG A 168 -19.19 23.09 -12.02
#